data_f8b9134bf16b0042eae6649fe26dde88
#
_entry.id   f8b9134bf16b0042eae6649fe26dde88
#
_cell.length_a   1.000
_cell.length_b   1.000
_cell.length_c   1.000
_cell.angle_alpha   90.00
_cell.angle_beta   90.00
_cell.angle_gamma   90.00
#
_symmetry.space_group_name_H-M   'P 1'
#
loop_
_entity.id
_entity.type
_entity.pdbx_description
1 polymer ?
#
loop_
_entity_poly.entity_id
_entity_poly.type
_entity_poly.pdbx_seq_one_letter_code
_entity_poly.pdbx_strand_id
1 'polypeptide(L)'
;SVNAAEILKSDAGTVDFYGQLRTELKFLEDKDPTIGSGSSRAGVDANYTVNDSLALQGKVEFALKDSGDMYVRNHILGVKTNFGKFSFGKQWTTSDDVYGADYSYFFGGTGLRYGTLSDALHDSQVKYVYEADSFWVKAGYGFPEDNAKQELAELYVGATFGDLAVHAGGGQNRDKAFKVGSNTVGTTTTDIKADVTNSYFEVTGEYTIGDALIGVTYYNAELDVENNPLVIDEDAISVAGTYKVADKTKLYAGYEYVMQEANTGADEDGTLVYLGVEYKFASWARVYAEYGYGDGTTLGYTNKGSDAEVKATKVDSANNFGIGARIYW
;
A
#
# COMPACT_ATOMS: atom_id res chain seq x y z
N SER A 1 16.32 -9.11 3.50
CA SER A 1 16.75 -8.06 2.53
C SER A 1 18.03 -8.50 1.82
N VAL A 2 18.13 -8.27 0.50
CA VAL A 2 19.32 -8.64 -0.31
C VAL A 2 20.57 -7.85 0.11
N ASN A 3 20.36 -6.67 0.71
CA ASN A 3 21.43 -5.76 1.12
C ASN A 3 21.58 -5.65 2.65
N ALA A 4 20.88 -6.49 3.42
CA ALA A 4 20.95 -6.45 4.89
C ALA A 4 22.34 -6.83 5.40
N ALA A 5 22.80 -6.15 6.42
CA ALA A 5 24.03 -6.49 7.12
C ALA A 5 23.75 -7.56 8.18
N GLU A 6 24.35 -8.75 8.02
CA GLU A 6 24.30 -9.78 9.05
C GLU A 6 25.12 -9.34 10.25
N ILE A 7 24.47 -9.11 11.39
CA ILE A 7 25.13 -8.67 12.63
C ILE A 7 25.39 -9.81 13.61
N LEU A 8 24.69 -10.93 13.45
CA LEU A 8 24.91 -12.14 14.21
C LEU A 8 24.58 -13.37 13.35
N LYS A 9 25.46 -14.36 13.40
CA LYS A 9 25.24 -15.69 12.82
C LYS A 9 25.59 -16.76 13.82
N SER A 10 24.74 -17.79 13.90
CA SER A 10 24.96 -18.98 14.69
C SER A 10 24.44 -20.21 13.93
N ASP A 11 24.70 -21.40 14.46
CA ASP A 11 24.15 -22.65 13.88
C ASP A 11 22.62 -22.68 13.92
N ALA A 12 22.02 -21.93 14.85
CA ALA A 12 20.56 -21.84 15.01
C ALA A 12 19.90 -20.81 14.08
N GLY A 13 20.62 -19.76 13.65
CA GLY A 13 20.00 -18.73 12.83
C GLY A 13 20.83 -17.45 12.68
N THR A 14 20.18 -16.42 12.13
CA THR A 14 20.78 -15.13 11.80
C THR A 14 20.01 -13.97 12.41
N VAL A 15 20.72 -12.86 12.62
CA VAL A 15 20.13 -11.55 12.91
C VAL A 15 20.69 -10.56 11.90
N ASP A 16 19.81 -9.94 11.13
CA ASP A 16 20.14 -9.00 10.07
C ASP A 16 19.69 -7.59 10.44
N PHE A 17 20.56 -6.60 10.22
CA PHE A 17 20.21 -5.19 10.23
C PHE A 17 19.97 -4.73 8.79
N TYR A 18 18.81 -4.16 8.53
CA TYR A 18 18.42 -3.69 7.21
C TYR A 18 17.81 -2.30 7.27
N GLY A 19 17.76 -1.64 6.13
CA GLY A 19 17.09 -0.36 6.04
C GLY A 19 17.14 0.24 4.65
N GLN A 20 16.52 1.40 4.56
CA GLN A 20 16.64 2.27 3.40
C GLN A 20 16.53 3.73 3.82
N LEU A 21 17.38 4.54 3.24
CA LEU A 21 17.29 5.99 3.29
C LEU A 21 16.75 6.49 1.97
N ARG A 22 15.70 7.31 2.02
CA ARG A 22 15.12 8.02 0.88
C ARG A 22 15.33 9.51 1.04
N THR A 23 15.51 10.20 -0.07
CA THR A 23 15.39 11.64 -0.16
C THR A 23 14.57 11.96 -1.40
N GLU A 24 13.53 12.76 -1.23
CA GLU A 24 12.54 13.04 -2.25
C GLU A 24 12.35 14.55 -2.40
N LEU A 25 12.62 15.06 -3.61
CA LEU A 25 12.34 16.44 -4.00
C LEU A 25 11.03 16.44 -4.79
N LYS A 26 10.04 17.19 -4.32
CA LYS A 26 8.71 17.26 -4.92
C LYS A 26 8.34 18.66 -5.34
N PHE A 27 7.78 18.77 -6.53
CA PHE A 27 7.19 19.97 -7.13
C PHE A 27 5.71 19.66 -7.37
N LEU A 28 4.87 19.98 -6.41
CA LEU A 28 3.43 19.73 -6.48
C LEU A 28 2.70 20.99 -6.94
N GLU A 29 1.60 20.80 -7.69
CA GLU A 29 0.75 21.90 -8.13
C GLU A 29 0.34 22.78 -6.96
N ASP A 30 0.46 24.09 -7.12
CA ASP A 30 0.12 25.12 -6.14
C ASP A 30 0.82 24.99 -4.76
N LYS A 31 1.99 24.35 -4.72
CA LYS A 31 2.81 24.22 -3.50
C LYS A 31 4.27 24.57 -3.76
N ASP A 32 4.90 25.10 -2.72
CA ASP A 32 6.35 25.29 -2.76
C ASP A 32 7.09 23.94 -2.86
N PRO A 33 8.24 23.91 -3.56
CA PRO A 33 9.08 22.71 -3.61
C PRO A 33 9.51 22.26 -2.21
N THR A 34 9.54 20.94 -2.00
CA THR A 34 9.94 20.33 -0.73
C THR A 34 10.98 19.26 -0.93
N ILE A 35 11.88 19.12 0.05
CA ILE A 35 12.76 17.96 0.19
C ILE A 35 12.33 17.22 1.46
N GLY A 36 12.10 15.93 1.34
CA GLY A 36 11.64 15.11 2.46
C GLY A 36 12.29 13.72 2.48
N SER A 37 12.11 13.05 3.61
CA SER A 37 12.68 11.73 3.88
C SER A 37 11.90 10.56 3.28
N GLY A 38 10.72 10.82 2.71
CA GLY A 38 9.84 9.76 2.21
C GLY A 38 9.54 8.71 3.28
N SER A 39 9.50 7.44 2.87
CA SER A 39 9.29 6.31 3.78
C SER A 39 10.62 5.66 4.21
N SER A 40 11.61 6.45 4.60
CA SER A 40 12.87 5.96 5.16
C SER A 40 12.64 5.12 6.40
N ARG A 41 13.42 4.04 6.55
CA ARG A 41 13.24 3.06 7.62
C ARG A 41 14.49 2.28 7.94
N ALA A 42 14.55 1.72 9.14
CA ALA A 42 15.55 0.74 9.54
C ALA A 42 14.91 -0.32 10.45
N GLY A 43 15.46 -1.50 10.45
CA GLY A 43 14.93 -2.60 11.24
C GLY A 43 15.93 -3.72 11.48
N VAL A 44 15.49 -4.64 12.34
CA VAL A 44 16.21 -5.88 12.65
C VAL A 44 15.28 -7.05 12.35
N ASP A 45 15.81 -8.06 11.68
CA ASP A 45 15.12 -9.30 11.33
C ASP A 45 15.94 -10.50 11.84
N ALA A 46 15.41 -11.18 12.85
CA ALA A 46 16.00 -12.37 13.44
C ALA A 46 15.25 -13.61 12.98
N ASN A 47 15.96 -14.61 12.49
CA ASN A 47 15.40 -15.87 11.98
C ASN A 47 16.12 -17.05 12.60
N TYR A 48 15.38 -17.91 13.29
CA TYR A 48 15.93 -19.09 13.97
C TYR A 48 15.21 -20.38 13.55
N THR A 49 15.97 -21.39 13.20
CA THR A 49 15.47 -22.72 12.89
C THR A 49 15.37 -23.53 14.17
N VAL A 50 14.16 -24.02 14.49
CA VAL A 50 13.92 -24.92 15.62
C VAL A 50 14.17 -26.38 15.22
N ASN A 51 13.64 -26.78 14.04
CA ASN A 51 13.83 -28.08 13.41
C ASN A 51 13.47 -27.98 11.92
N ASP A 52 13.46 -29.12 11.20
CA ASP A 52 13.20 -29.17 9.76
C ASP A 52 11.82 -28.65 9.34
N SER A 53 10.85 -28.60 10.27
CA SER A 53 9.47 -28.19 9.99
C SER A 53 9.03 -26.91 10.70
N LEU A 54 9.92 -26.30 11.50
CA LEU A 54 9.59 -25.13 12.31
C LEU A 54 10.75 -24.14 12.38
N ALA A 55 10.48 -22.89 12.01
CA ALA A 55 11.37 -21.75 12.24
C ALA A 55 10.59 -20.59 12.82
N LEU A 56 11.28 -19.76 13.60
CA LEU A 56 10.73 -18.58 14.25
C LEU A 56 11.38 -17.33 13.68
N GLN A 57 10.62 -16.24 13.60
CA GLN A 57 11.08 -14.91 13.21
C GLN A 57 10.70 -13.88 14.26
N GLY A 58 11.63 -13.01 14.59
CA GLY A 58 11.36 -11.75 15.30
C GLY A 58 11.76 -10.58 14.42
N LYS A 59 10.82 -9.67 14.13
CA LYS A 59 11.10 -8.51 13.28
C LYS A 59 10.58 -7.23 13.91
N VAL A 60 11.44 -6.22 13.97
CA VAL A 60 11.09 -4.86 14.37
C VAL A 60 11.59 -3.89 13.30
N GLU A 61 10.72 -2.97 12.86
CA GLU A 61 11.05 -1.93 11.89
C GLU A 61 10.55 -0.58 12.36
N PHE A 62 11.39 0.43 12.24
CA PHE A 62 11.09 1.82 12.59
C PHE A 62 11.07 2.71 11.35
N ALA A 63 10.13 3.63 11.28
CA ALA A 63 10.19 4.75 10.36
C ALA A 63 11.26 5.74 10.81
N LEU A 64 12.02 6.26 9.84
CA LEU A 64 13.05 7.29 10.03
C LEU A 64 12.60 8.53 9.28
N LYS A 65 12.15 9.54 10.01
CA LYS A 65 11.70 10.81 9.43
C LYS A 65 12.67 11.93 9.76
N ASP A 66 12.90 12.82 8.80
CA ASP A 66 13.69 14.03 8.95
C ASP A 66 13.08 15.05 9.92
N SER A 67 11.78 14.95 10.20
CA SER A 67 11.10 15.71 11.26
C SER A 67 11.52 15.33 12.68
N GLY A 68 12.28 14.24 12.84
CA GLY A 68 12.67 13.69 14.14
C GLY A 68 11.66 12.70 14.74
N ASP A 69 10.51 12.52 14.10
CA ASP A 69 9.52 11.54 14.54
C ASP A 69 9.97 10.13 14.21
N MET A 70 9.82 9.24 15.18
CA MET A 70 10.01 7.79 14.99
C MET A 70 8.77 7.04 15.41
N TYR A 71 8.35 6.06 14.63
CA TYR A 71 7.29 5.14 15.01
C TYR A 71 7.59 3.72 14.53
N VAL A 72 7.03 2.75 15.24
CA VAL A 72 7.14 1.34 14.90
C VAL A 72 6.27 1.04 13.69
N ARG A 73 6.87 0.51 12.63
CA ARG A 73 6.19 0.06 11.40
C ARG A 73 5.86 -1.44 11.48
N ASN A 74 6.79 -2.24 11.98
CA ASN A 74 6.57 -3.66 12.21
C ASN A 74 7.02 -4.05 13.61
N HIS A 75 6.22 -4.86 14.27
CA HIS A 75 6.56 -5.59 15.48
C HIS A 75 5.93 -6.98 15.36
N ILE A 76 6.70 -7.94 14.86
CA ILE A 76 6.18 -9.23 14.38
C ILE A 76 6.89 -10.38 15.06
N LEU A 77 6.11 -11.32 15.56
CA LEU A 77 6.54 -12.70 15.76
C LEU A 77 6.04 -13.54 14.59
N GLY A 78 6.94 -14.17 13.86
CA GLY A 78 6.65 -15.08 12.76
C GLY A 78 6.87 -16.53 13.13
N VAL A 79 6.00 -17.40 12.64
CA VAL A 79 6.10 -18.85 12.78
C VAL A 79 6.04 -19.47 11.40
N LYS A 80 7.15 -20.05 10.93
CA LYS A 80 7.25 -20.72 9.63
C LYS A 80 7.10 -22.21 9.82
N THR A 81 6.16 -22.81 9.07
CA THR A 81 5.87 -24.24 9.10
C THR A 81 5.88 -24.80 7.67
N ASN A 82 5.76 -26.12 7.51
CA ASN A 82 5.58 -26.75 6.20
C ASN A 82 4.23 -26.40 5.54
N PHE A 83 3.29 -25.84 6.30
CA PHE A 83 1.95 -25.46 5.87
C PHE A 83 1.80 -23.95 5.61
N GLY A 84 2.89 -23.20 5.67
CA GLY A 84 2.90 -21.77 5.48
C GLY A 84 3.47 -21.01 6.68
N LYS A 85 3.47 -19.68 6.53
CA LYS A 85 3.97 -18.74 7.54
C LYS A 85 2.83 -18.00 8.18
N PHE A 86 2.82 -17.97 9.50
CA PHE A 86 1.98 -17.10 10.32
C PHE A 86 2.81 -15.94 10.85
N SER A 87 2.22 -14.76 10.92
CA SER A 87 2.84 -13.59 11.56
C SER A 87 1.83 -12.88 12.44
N PHE A 88 2.28 -12.48 13.63
CA PHE A 88 1.45 -11.92 14.70
C PHE A 88 2.01 -10.57 15.11
N GLY A 89 1.15 -9.58 15.24
CA GLY A 89 1.49 -8.26 15.76
C GLY A 89 1.28 -7.13 14.77
N LYS A 90 1.94 -6.01 15.03
CA LYS A 90 1.84 -4.80 14.19
C LYS A 90 2.51 -5.01 12.86
N GLN A 91 1.75 -4.88 11.80
CA GLN A 91 2.20 -5.11 10.42
C GLN A 91 1.24 -4.52 9.40
N TRP A 92 1.69 -4.42 8.17
CA TRP A 92 0.89 -3.96 7.03
C TRP A 92 -0.22 -4.96 6.69
N THR A 93 -1.30 -4.47 6.11
CA THR A 93 -2.42 -5.32 5.65
C THR A 93 -1.98 -6.23 4.50
N THR A 94 -2.73 -7.30 4.27
CA THR A 94 -2.49 -8.19 3.13
C THR A 94 -2.73 -7.47 1.80
N SER A 95 -3.71 -6.57 1.73
CA SER A 95 -3.95 -5.73 0.55
C SER A 95 -2.76 -4.83 0.21
N ASP A 96 -2.07 -4.29 1.21
CA ASP A 96 -0.85 -3.50 1.01
C ASP A 96 0.31 -4.37 0.48
N ASP A 97 0.45 -5.59 0.95
CA ASP A 97 1.48 -6.52 0.48
C ASP A 97 1.23 -7.01 -0.95
N VAL A 98 -0.02 -7.25 -1.31
CA VAL A 98 -0.40 -7.79 -2.63
C VAL A 98 -0.35 -6.69 -3.68
N TYR A 99 -0.95 -5.54 -3.38
CA TYR A 99 -1.06 -4.41 -4.29
C TYR A 99 -1.65 -4.77 -5.66
N GLY A 100 -1.64 -3.86 -6.62
CA GLY A 100 -2.10 -4.07 -7.99
C GLY A 100 -1.09 -3.54 -9.01
N ALA A 101 -1.55 -3.30 -10.23
CA ALA A 101 -0.72 -2.79 -11.32
C ALA A 101 -0.44 -1.28 -11.15
N ASP A 102 0.51 -0.98 -10.26
CA ASP A 102 1.07 0.35 -10.06
C ASP A 102 2.59 0.21 -9.91
N TYR A 103 3.32 0.88 -10.79
CA TYR A 103 4.80 0.86 -10.84
C TYR A 103 5.41 2.22 -10.54
N SER A 104 4.60 3.14 -10.01
CA SER A 104 5.01 4.50 -9.66
C SER A 104 5.86 4.55 -8.40
N TYR A 105 6.61 5.63 -8.27
CA TYR A 105 7.32 5.99 -7.03
C TYR A 105 6.58 7.04 -6.21
N PHE A 106 5.79 7.91 -6.85
CA PHE A 106 5.17 9.06 -6.18
C PHE A 106 3.66 9.16 -6.36
N PHE A 107 3.17 9.11 -7.60
CA PHE A 107 1.85 9.66 -7.91
C PHE A 107 0.78 8.63 -8.24
N GLY A 108 1.15 7.40 -8.54
CA GLY A 108 0.21 6.32 -8.82
C GLY A 108 -0.46 5.75 -7.56
N GLY A 109 -1.35 4.78 -7.76
CA GLY A 109 -2.08 4.07 -6.72
C GLY A 109 -3.45 4.66 -6.39
N THR A 110 -3.87 5.75 -7.02
CA THR A 110 -5.18 6.35 -6.79
C THR A 110 -6.33 5.43 -7.21
N GLY A 111 -6.12 4.64 -8.27
CA GLY A 111 -7.07 3.62 -8.73
C GLY A 111 -7.04 2.32 -7.93
N LEU A 112 -6.15 2.20 -6.95
CA LEU A 112 -6.00 1.03 -6.10
C LEU A 112 -6.43 1.38 -4.68
N ARG A 113 -7.72 1.35 -4.44
CA ARG A 113 -8.31 1.67 -3.13
C ARG A 113 -8.19 0.46 -2.22
N TYR A 114 -7.17 0.47 -1.39
CA TYR A 114 -7.03 -0.60 -0.40
C TYR A 114 -8.14 -0.49 0.62
N GLY A 115 -8.60 -1.57 1.10
CA GLY A 115 -9.65 -1.63 2.09
C GLY A 115 -9.30 -1.07 3.46
N THR A 116 -8.58 0.02 3.48
CA THR A 116 -8.14 0.66 4.69
C THR A 116 -8.81 2.00 4.84
N LEU A 117 -9.85 2.04 5.64
CA LEU A 117 -10.56 3.28 5.94
C LEU A 117 -9.68 4.30 6.65
N SER A 118 -8.65 3.87 7.32
CA SER A 118 -7.82 4.73 8.17
C SER A 118 -6.33 4.57 7.94
N ASP A 119 -5.82 3.37 7.77
CA ASP A 119 -4.40 3.09 7.53
C ASP A 119 -4.22 1.66 7.06
N ALA A 120 -3.16 1.39 6.30
CA ALA A 120 -2.74 0.04 5.94
C ALA A 120 -1.89 -0.65 7.04
N LEU A 121 -1.57 0.06 8.11
CA LEU A 121 -0.78 -0.45 9.23
C LEU A 121 -1.68 -0.72 10.44
N HIS A 122 -1.81 -1.99 10.83
CA HIS A 122 -2.66 -2.43 11.93
C HIS A 122 -1.85 -2.99 13.09
N ASP A 123 -2.21 -2.66 14.34
CA ASP A 123 -1.49 -3.03 15.54
C ASP A 123 -1.69 -4.48 15.93
N SER A 124 -2.91 -4.98 15.82
CA SER A 124 -3.32 -6.33 16.25
C SER A 124 -3.75 -7.16 15.06
N GLN A 125 -2.79 -7.80 14.41
CA GLN A 125 -3.07 -8.53 13.18
C GLN A 125 -2.43 -9.93 13.20
N VAL A 126 -3.14 -10.88 12.63
CA VAL A 126 -2.62 -12.20 12.26
C VAL A 126 -2.64 -12.29 10.74
N LYS A 127 -1.51 -12.64 10.14
CA LYS A 127 -1.41 -12.90 8.70
C LYS A 127 -0.93 -14.32 8.44
N TYR A 128 -1.39 -14.86 7.35
CA TYR A 128 -0.99 -16.17 6.84
C TYR A 128 -0.53 -16.04 5.39
N VAL A 129 0.58 -16.70 5.07
CA VAL A 129 1.12 -16.77 3.72
C VAL A 129 1.52 -18.20 3.42
N TYR A 130 0.99 -18.74 2.33
CA TYR A 130 1.43 -19.98 1.73
C TYR A 130 1.92 -19.70 0.31
N GLU A 131 3.11 -20.16 0.00
CA GLU A 131 3.71 -20.01 -1.34
C GLU A 131 4.14 -21.36 -1.85
N ALA A 132 3.60 -21.74 -3.02
CA ALA A 132 4.03 -22.87 -3.82
C ALA A 132 4.73 -22.38 -5.10
N ASP A 133 5.25 -23.28 -5.92
CA ASP A 133 5.99 -22.92 -7.13
C ASP A 133 5.16 -22.11 -8.14
N SER A 134 3.85 -22.40 -8.24
CA SER A 134 2.96 -21.81 -9.25
C SER A 134 1.77 -21.04 -8.68
N PHE A 135 1.58 -21.05 -7.37
CA PHE A 135 0.48 -20.30 -6.73
C PHE A 135 0.82 -19.90 -5.30
N TRP A 136 0.07 -18.93 -4.78
CA TRP A 136 0.17 -18.48 -3.40
C TRP A 136 -1.21 -18.14 -2.83
N VAL A 137 -1.32 -18.21 -1.51
CA VAL A 137 -2.48 -17.77 -0.73
C VAL A 137 -2.00 -16.85 0.37
N LYS A 138 -2.65 -15.70 0.52
CA LYS A 138 -2.38 -14.73 1.57
C LYS A 138 -3.67 -14.30 2.24
N ALA A 139 -3.69 -14.31 3.56
CA ALA A 139 -4.84 -13.90 4.35
C ALA A 139 -4.40 -13.00 5.51
N GLY A 140 -5.30 -12.14 5.96
CA GLY A 140 -5.09 -11.28 7.12
C GLY A 140 -6.36 -11.13 7.93
N TYR A 141 -6.20 -11.04 9.24
CA TYR A 141 -7.26 -10.72 10.18
C TYR A 141 -6.75 -9.71 11.21
N GLY A 142 -7.40 -8.56 11.28
CA GLY A 142 -7.15 -7.53 12.28
C GLY A 142 -8.19 -7.60 13.39
N PHE A 143 -7.72 -7.73 14.63
CA PHE A 143 -8.58 -7.73 15.81
C PHE A 143 -9.06 -6.32 16.11
N PRO A 144 -10.34 -6.11 16.43
CA PRO A 144 -10.88 -4.78 16.70
C PRO A 144 -10.32 -4.16 17.98
N GLU A 145 -9.95 -4.95 18.99
CA GLU A 145 -9.52 -4.46 20.31
C GLU A 145 -10.41 -3.31 20.80
N ASP A 146 -9.83 -2.35 21.54
CA ASP A 146 -10.48 -1.09 21.89
C ASP A 146 -10.30 0.00 20.80
N ASN A 147 -9.61 -0.34 19.71
CA ASN A 147 -9.37 0.55 18.58
C ASN A 147 -10.36 0.25 17.45
N ALA A 148 -11.30 1.16 17.23
CA ALA A 148 -12.34 1.02 16.20
C ALA A 148 -11.81 0.78 14.78
N LYS A 149 -10.54 1.17 14.51
CA LYS A 149 -9.92 1.10 13.19
C LYS A 149 -9.26 -0.25 12.83
N GLN A 150 -9.26 -1.22 13.75
CA GLN A 150 -8.49 -2.46 13.58
C GLN A 150 -9.27 -3.64 12.98
N GLU A 151 -10.60 -3.55 12.92
CA GLU A 151 -11.42 -4.67 12.42
C GLU A 151 -11.25 -4.85 10.92
N LEU A 152 -10.62 -5.97 10.53
CA LEU A 152 -10.23 -6.27 9.16
C LEU A 152 -10.23 -7.78 8.89
N ALA A 153 -10.70 -8.20 7.72
CA ALA A 153 -10.53 -9.55 7.21
C ALA A 153 -10.25 -9.52 5.71
N GLU A 154 -9.20 -10.20 5.27
CA GLU A 154 -8.73 -10.19 3.87
C GLU A 154 -8.28 -11.58 3.42
N LEU A 155 -8.53 -11.88 2.14
CA LEU A 155 -8.05 -13.09 1.47
C LEU A 155 -7.68 -12.78 0.01
N TYR A 156 -6.48 -13.21 -0.38
CA TYR A 156 -5.97 -13.11 -1.76
C TYR A 156 -5.36 -14.42 -2.20
N VAL A 157 -5.51 -14.72 -3.48
CA VAL A 157 -4.89 -15.86 -4.14
C VAL A 157 -4.23 -15.42 -5.44
N GLY A 158 -3.09 -15.99 -5.76
CA GLY A 158 -2.37 -15.71 -6.99
C GLY A 158 -1.81 -16.95 -7.63
N ALA A 159 -1.61 -16.90 -8.94
CA ALA A 159 -1.02 -17.98 -9.72
C ALA A 159 -0.18 -17.44 -10.87
N THR A 160 0.79 -18.23 -11.30
CA THR A 160 1.67 -17.92 -12.42
C THR A 160 1.54 -19.00 -13.49
N PHE A 161 1.35 -18.57 -14.74
CA PHE A 161 1.19 -19.39 -15.93
C PHE A 161 2.21 -18.92 -16.99
N GLY A 162 3.43 -19.44 -16.92
CA GLY A 162 4.52 -18.95 -17.76
C GLY A 162 4.83 -17.47 -17.46
N ASP A 163 4.69 -16.61 -18.48
CA ASP A 163 4.95 -15.17 -18.36
C ASP A 163 3.76 -14.37 -17.82
N LEU A 164 2.62 -15.02 -17.58
CA LEU A 164 1.42 -14.41 -17.01
C LEU A 164 1.34 -14.70 -15.51
N ALA A 165 1.25 -13.65 -14.71
CA ALA A 165 0.91 -13.72 -13.30
C ALA A 165 -0.47 -13.10 -13.09
N VAL A 166 -1.33 -13.78 -12.33
CA VAL A 166 -2.67 -13.30 -11.99
C VAL A 166 -2.89 -13.42 -10.49
N HIS A 167 -3.62 -12.47 -9.92
CA HIS A 167 -4.13 -12.61 -8.57
C HIS A 167 -5.50 -11.96 -8.44
N ALA A 168 -6.23 -12.41 -7.44
CA ALA A 168 -7.52 -11.84 -7.07
C ALA A 168 -7.74 -12.00 -5.57
N GLY A 169 -8.49 -11.11 -5.01
CA GLY A 169 -8.88 -11.17 -3.62
C GLY A 169 -9.57 -9.90 -3.16
N GLY A 170 -9.82 -9.85 -1.88
CA GLY A 170 -10.49 -8.72 -1.27
C GLY A 170 -10.71 -8.93 0.20
N GLY A 171 -11.56 -8.12 0.76
CA GLY A 171 -11.86 -8.17 2.18
C GLY A 171 -12.87 -7.14 2.61
N GLN A 172 -12.91 -6.96 3.90
CA GLN A 172 -13.75 -5.97 4.56
C GLN A 172 -12.97 -5.30 5.68
N ASN A 173 -13.07 -3.99 5.75
CA ASN A 173 -12.52 -3.18 6.83
C ASN A 173 -13.62 -2.32 7.44
N ARG A 174 -13.71 -2.28 8.77
CA ARG A 174 -14.70 -1.51 9.52
C ARG A 174 -14.02 -0.58 10.51
N ASP A 175 -14.41 0.66 10.48
CA ASP A 175 -14.04 1.68 11.48
C ASP A 175 -15.32 2.22 12.15
N LYS A 176 -15.48 1.91 13.44
CA LYS A 176 -16.67 2.29 14.23
C LYS A 176 -16.69 3.76 14.66
N ALA A 177 -15.62 4.48 14.42
CA ALA A 177 -15.48 5.88 14.81
C ALA A 177 -14.85 6.72 13.69
N PHE A 178 -15.15 6.38 12.44
CA PHE A 178 -14.64 7.06 11.27
C PHE A 178 -15.16 8.49 11.17
N LYS A 179 -14.29 9.45 10.89
CA LYS A 179 -14.67 10.84 10.72
C LYS A 179 -15.37 11.04 9.38
N VAL A 180 -16.66 11.32 9.42
CA VAL A 180 -17.49 11.59 8.24
C VAL A 180 -17.75 13.08 8.02
N GLY A 181 -17.34 13.92 8.95
CA GLY A 181 -17.52 15.36 8.85
C GLY A 181 -17.08 16.08 10.12
N SER A 182 -17.31 17.37 10.17
CA SER A 182 -17.09 18.21 11.36
C SER A 182 -18.15 19.28 11.47
N ASN A 183 -18.47 19.64 12.71
CA ASN A 183 -19.36 20.76 13.03
C ASN A 183 -18.58 21.82 13.81
N THR A 184 -18.65 23.07 13.37
CA THR A 184 -17.98 24.22 14.02
C THR A 184 -18.99 25.15 14.61
N VAL A 185 -18.90 25.35 15.93
CA VAL A 185 -19.71 26.33 16.67
C VAL A 185 -18.77 27.32 17.35
N GLY A 186 -18.75 28.54 16.87
CA GLY A 186 -17.78 29.54 17.30
C GLY A 186 -16.36 29.15 16.91
N THR A 187 -15.47 28.96 17.88
CA THR A 187 -14.09 28.54 17.68
C THR A 187 -13.89 27.03 17.94
N THR A 188 -14.94 26.30 18.32
CA THR A 188 -14.87 24.88 18.66
C THR A 188 -15.30 24.03 17.46
N THR A 189 -14.41 23.17 16.98
CA THR A 189 -14.71 22.18 15.95
C THR A 189 -14.82 20.80 16.58
N THR A 190 -15.93 20.11 16.34
CA THR A 190 -16.19 18.75 16.81
C THR A 190 -16.34 17.83 15.62
N ASP A 191 -15.61 16.71 15.62
CA ASP A 191 -15.70 15.70 14.57
C ASP A 191 -17.02 14.93 14.66
N ILE A 192 -17.66 14.73 13.54
CA ILE A 192 -18.81 13.82 13.38
C ILE A 192 -18.25 12.48 13.00
N LYS A 193 -18.51 11.46 13.83
CA LYS A 193 -18.03 10.09 13.63
C LYS A 193 -19.20 9.18 13.33
N ALA A 194 -18.92 8.17 12.50
CA ALA A 194 -19.87 7.13 12.13
C ALA A 194 -19.17 5.76 12.11
N ASP A 195 -19.96 4.72 12.18
CA ASP A 195 -19.53 3.35 11.93
C ASP A 195 -19.59 3.12 10.41
N VAL A 196 -18.43 2.89 9.81
CA VAL A 196 -18.27 2.78 8.36
C VAL A 196 -17.62 1.45 8.02
N THR A 197 -18.20 0.74 7.07
CA THR A 197 -17.66 -0.50 6.52
C THR A 197 -17.28 -0.28 5.07
N ASN A 198 -16.08 -0.74 4.69
CA ASN A 198 -15.62 -0.79 3.30
C ASN A 198 -15.42 -2.25 2.90
N SER A 199 -16.17 -2.71 1.91
CA SER A 199 -16.02 -4.04 1.32
C SER A 199 -15.40 -3.89 -0.06
N TYR A 200 -14.38 -4.67 -0.37
CA TYR A 200 -13.58 -4.47 -1.58
C TYR A 200 -13.07 -5.78 -2.15
N PHE A 201 -12.83 -5.78 -3.46
CA PHE A 201 -12.09 -6.82 -4.13
C PHE A 201 -11.28 -6.25 -5.30
N GLU A 202 -10.28 -6.99 -5.73
CA GLU A 202 -9.49 -6.68 -6.92
C GLU A 202 -9.16 -7.93 -7.73
N VAL A 203 -8.89 -7.71 -9.01
CA VAL A 203 -8.32 -8.70 -9.92
C VAL A 203 -7.18 -8.03 -10.68
N THR A 204 -6.00 -8.66 -10.66
CA THR A 204 -4.80 -8.16 -11.35
C THR A 204 -4.23 -9.22 -12.27
N GLY A 205 -3.83 -8.81 -13.46
CA GLY A 205 -3.02 -9.60 -14.37
C GLY A 205 -1.77 -8.83 -14.75
N GLU A 206 -0.63 -9.51 -14.74
CA GLU A 206 0.66 -8.96 -15.17
C GLU A 206 1.29 -9.90 -16.18
N TYR A 207 1.70 -9.37 -17.33
CA TYR A 207 2.31 -10.11 -18.41
C TYR A 207 3.70 -9.57 -18.75
N THR A 208 4.68 -10.48 -18.75
CA THR A 208 6.07 -10.16 -19.09
C THR A 208 6.31 -10.50 -20.55
N ILE A 209 6.79 -9.53 -21.35
CA ILE A 209 7.14 -9.67 -22.75
C ILE A 209 8.56 -9.13 -22.94
N GLY A 210 9.57 -10.01 -22.96
CA GLY A 210 10.96 -9.58 -23.05
C GLY A 210 11.34 -8.63 -21.92
N ASP A 211 11.74 -7.41 -22.27
CA ASP A 211 12.11 -6.36 -21.31
C ASP A 211 10.92 -5.53 -20.81
N ALA A 212 9.72 -5.85 -21.23
CA ALA A 212 8.49 -5.15 -20.88
C ALA A 212 7.67 -5.97 -19.86
N LEU A 213 7.02 -5.25 -18.93
CA LEU A 213 5.97 -5.75 -18.05
C LEU A 213 4.72 -4.88 -18.26
N ILE A 214 3.58 -5.51 -18.47
CA ILE A 214 2.28 -4.83 -18.58
C ILE A 214 1.36 -5.41 -17.52
N GLY A 215 0.76 -4.55 -16.73
CA GLY A 215 -0.19 -4.92 -15.70
C GLY A 215 -1.53 -4.21 -15.85
N VAL A 216 -2.59 -4.91 -15.48
CA VAL A 216 -3.95 -4.37 -15.43
C VAL A 216 -4.58 -4.80 -14.12
N THR A 217 -5.18 -3.86 -13.40
CA THR A 217 -5.99 -4.12 -12.21
C THR A 217 -7.38 -3.56 -12.39
N TYR A 218 -8.38 -4.36 -12.11
CA TYR A 218 -9.73 -3.90 -11.83
C TYR A 218 -9.96 -3.97 -10.32
N TYR A 219 -10.52 -2.90 -9.77
CA TYR A 219 -10.80 -2.77 -8.34
C TYR A 219 -12.22 -2.28 -8.12
N ASN A 220 -12.93 -2.88 -7.17
CA ASN A 220 -14.24 -2.43 -6.72
C ASN A 220 -14.28 -2.30 -5.21
N ALA A 221 -14.93 -1.26 -4.71
CA ALA A 221 -15.16 -1.06 -3.30
C ALA A 221 -16.56 -0.49 -3.06
N GLU A 222 -17.21 -0.92 -1.98
CA GLU A 222 -18.46 -0.39 -1.48
C GLU A 222 -18.24 0.16 -0.07
N LEU A 223 -18.55 1.44 0.09
CA LEU A 223 -18.55 2.12 1.37
C LEU A 223 -19.97 2.24 1.91
N ASP A 224 -20.22 1.64 3.07
CA ASP A 224 -21.50 1.65 3.78
C ASP A 224 -21.34 2.36 5.12
N VAL A 225 -22.25 3.30 5.39
CA VAL A 225 -22.29 4.06 6.64
C VAL A 225 -23.45 3.57 7.48
N GLU A 226 -23.21 2.97 8.64
CA GLU A 226 -24.23 2.40 9.51
C GLU A 226 -25.25 3.46 9.93
N ASN A 227 -26.54 3.07 9.91
CA ASN A 227 -27.67 3.95 10.22
C ASN A 227 -27.80 5.18 9.30
N ASN A 228 -27.13 5.16 8.16
CA ASN A 228 -27.27 6.16 7.12
C ASN A 228 -27.61 5.45 5.82
N PRO A 229 -28.59 5.92 5.04
CA PRO A 229 -28.93 5.28 3.76
C PRO A 229 -27.85 5.47 2.68
N LEU A 230 -26.78 6.23 2.96
CA LEU A 230 -25.74 6.51 1.98
C LEU A 230 -24.86 5.26 1.78
N VAL A 231 -24.78 4.81 0.54
CA VAL A 231 -23.84 3.82 0.04
C VAL A 231 -23.09 4.42 -1.14
N ILE A 232 -21.77 4.27 -1.18
CA ILE A 232 -20.90 4.73 -2.27
C ILE A 232 -20.23 3.53 -2.88
N ASP A 233 -20.50 3.27 -4.14
CA ASP A 233 -19.80 2.28 -4.97
C ASP A 233 -18.62 2.94 -5.68
N GLU A 234 -17.49 2.25 -5.73
CA GLU A 234 -16.30 2.66 -6.46
C GLU A 234 -15.83 1.55 -7.39
N ASP A 235 -15.68 1.90 -8.65
CA ASP A 235 -15.01 1.07 -9.65
C ASP A 235 -13.74 1.78 -10.11
N ALA A 236 -12.65 1.05 -10.20
CA ALA A 236 -11.40 1.60 -10.69
C ALA A 236 -10.69 0.63 -11.63
N ILE A 237 -9.97 1.18 -12.58
CA ILE A 237 -9.07 0.45 -13.46
C ILE A 237 -7.69 1.10 -13.42
N SER A 238 -6.64 0.28 -13.34
CA SER A 238 -5.26 0.70 -13.49
C SER A 238 -4.62 -0.10 -14.63
N VAL A 239 -3.99 0.59 -15.55
CA VAL A 239 -3.16 -0.01 -16.60
C VAL A 239 -1.78 0.59 -16.50
N ALA A 240 -0.78 -0.24 -16.31
CA ALA A 240 0.58 0.24 -16.09
C ALA A 240 1.60 -0.66 -16.80
N GLY A 241 2.77 -0.11 -17.05
CA GLY A 241 3.84 -0.86 -17.69
C GLY A 241 5.21 -0.36 -17.31
N THR A 242 6.18 -1.25 -17.48
CA THR A 242 7.60 -0.94 -17.35
C THR A 242 8.34 -1.44 -18.57
N TYR A 243 9.41 -0.76 -18.94
CA TYR A 243 10.28 -1.17 -20.05
C TYR A 243 11.75 -0.90 -19.69
N LYS A 244 12.55 -1.94 -19.73
CA LYS A 244 13.99 -1.85 -19.53
C LYS A 244 14.67 -1.41 -20.82
N VAL A 245 15.04 -0.13 -20.89
CA VAL A 245 15.68 0.46 -22.10
C VAL A 245 17.20 0.20 -22.14
N ALA A 246 17.82 -0.07 -21.00
CA ALA A 246 19.23 -0.40 -20.85
C ALA A 246 19.42 -1.19 -19.55
N ASP A 247 20.60 -1.77 -19.31
CA ASP A 247 20.87 -2.62 -18.15
C ASP A 247 20.50 -2.02 -16.80
N LYS A 248 20.65 -0.68 -16.67
CA LYS A 248 20.41 0.05 -15.42
C LYS A 248 19.24 1.02 -15.49
N THR A 249 18.60 1.16 -16.64
CA THR A 249 17.57 2.18 -16.90
C THR A 249 16.24 1.52 -17.24
N LYS A 250 15.21 1.89 -16.50
CA LYS A 250 13.83 1.44 -16.68
C LYS A 250 12.91 2.65 -16.83
N LEU A 251 12.08 2.63 -17.86
CA LEU A 251 10.94 3.53 -18.00
C LEU A 251 9.70 2.88 -17.42
N TYR A 252 8.81 3.67 -16.86
CA TYR A 252 7.52 3.19 -16.38
C TYR A 252 6.44 4.24 -16.60
N ALA A 253 5.21 3.77 -16.78
CA ALA A 253 4.04 4.61 -16.96
C ALA A 253 2.78 3.91 -16.44
N GLY A 254 1.77 4.68 -16.13
CA GLY A 254 0.48 4.16 -15.75
C GLY A 254 -0.66 5.15 -16.00
N TYR A 255 -1.84 4.57 -16.16
CA TYR A 255 -3.11 5.27 -16.28
C TYR A 255 -4.10 4.66 -15.32
N GLU A 256 -4.76 5.49 -14.54
CA GLU A 256 -5.76 5.08 -13.57
C GLU A 256 -7.04 5.89 -13.78
N TYR A 257 -8.18 5.20 -13.73
CA TYR A 257 -9.49 5.81 -13.82
C TYR A 257 -10.37 5.27 -12.71
N VAL A 258 -11.00 6.17 -11.96
CA VAL A 258 -11.86 5.87 -10.81
C VAL A 258 -13.23 6.46 -11.06
N MET A 259 -14.26 5.65 -10.91
CA MET A 259 -15.67 6.07 -10.93
C MET A 259 -16.28 5.82 -9.58
N GLN A 260 -17.00 6.78 -9.06
CA GLN A 260 -17.75 6.66 -7.81
C GLN A 260 -19.20 7.03 -8.05
N GLU A 261 -20.11 6.20 -7.57
CA GLU A 261 -21.54 6.40 -7.65
C GLU A 261 -22.16 6.26 -6.25
N ALA A 262 -22.93 7.24 -5.84
CA ALA A 262 -23.71 7.16 -4.63
C ALA A 262 -25.14 6.68 -4.96
N ASN A 263 -25.73 5.93 -4.04
CA ASN A 263 -27.13 5.49 -4.17
C ASN A 263 -28.17 6.64 -4.18
N THR A 264 -27.72 7.87 -3.95
CA THR A 264 -28.48 9.11 -4.13
C THR A 264 -28.57 9.56 -5.58
N GLY A 265 -27.81 8.90 -6.49
CA GLY A 265 -27.68 9.25 -7.90
C GLY A 265 -26.60 10.29 -8.21
N ALA A 266 -25.77 10.66 -7.22
CA ALA A 266 -24.59 11.46 -7.46
C ALA A 266 -23.47 10.57 -7.97
N ASP A 267 -22.75 11.02 -8.99
CA ASP A 267 -21.62 10.34 -9.60
C ASP A 267 -20.45 11.29 -9.80
N GLU A 268 -19.24 10.79 -9.65
CA GLU A 268 -17.99 11.52 -9.88
C GLU A 268 -16.92 10.59 -10.42
N ASP A 269 -15.96 11.13 -11.14
CA ASP A 269 -14.84 10.39 -11.68
C ASP A 269 -13.50 11.10 -11.48
N GLY A 270 -12.43 10.34 -11.60
CA GLY A 270 -11.08 10.87 -11.52
C GLY A 270 -10.12 10.09 -12.41
N THR A 271 -9.16 10.81 -12.96
CA THR A 271 -8.10 10.29 -13.82
C THR A 271 -6.73 10.62 -13.24
N LEU A 272 -5.83 9.67 -13.32
CA LEU A 272 -4.43 9.86 -12.99
C LEU A 272 -3.57 9.25 -14.07
N VAL A 273 -2.53 9.98 -14.48
CA VAL A 273 -1.49 9.51 -15.41
C VAL A 273 -0.13 9.76 -14.76
N TYR A 274 0.75 8.79 -14.84
CA TYR A 274 2.15 8.99 -14.43
C TYR A 274 3.12 8.43 -15.47
N LEU A 275 4.29 9.04 -15.53
CA LEU A 275 5.41 8.64 -16.38
C LEU A 275 6.71 8.87 -15.60
N GLY A 276 7.59 7.90 -15.63
CA GLY A 276 8.84 8.00 -14.89
C GLY A 276 10.00 7.24 -15.49
N VAL A 277 11.17 7.50 -14.94
CA VAL A 277 12.43 6.83 -15.25
C VAL A 277 13.16 6.48 -13.97
N GLU A 278 13.70 5.27 -13.92
CA GLU A 278 14.56 4.78 -12.84
C GLU A 278 15.94 4.48 -13.39
N TYR A 279 16.97 4.92 -12.68
CA TYR A 279 18.35 4.49 -12.89
C TYR A 279 18.87 3.78 -11.64
N LYS A 280 19.24 2.51 -11.79
CA LYS A 280 19.74 1.66 -10.72
C LYS A 280 21.27 1.57 -10.80
N PHE A 281 21.97 2.32 -9.95
CA PHE A 281 23.44 2.30 -9.89
C PHE A 281 23.97 0.92 -9.52
N ALA A 282 23.34 0.32 -8.51
CA ALA A 282 23.64 -0.98 -7.95
C ALA A 282 22.37 -1.52 -7.25
N SER A 283 22.43 -2.75 -6.73
CA SER A 283 21.31 -3.32 -5.92
C SER A 283 20.94 -2.45 -4.71
N TRP A 284 21.91 -1.70 -4.19
CA TRP A 284 21.79 -0.89 -2.98
C TRP A 284 21.54 0.61 -3.24
N ALA A 285 21.48 1.08 -4.50
CA ALA A 285 21.26 2.50 -4.81
C ALA A 285 20.51 2.71 -6.12
N ARG A 286 19.55 3.63 -6.10
CA ARG A 286 18.82 4.09 -7.29
C ARG A 286 18.40 5.54 -7.17
N VAL A 287 18.20 6.15 -8.35
CA VAL A 287 17.53 7.45 -8.50
C VAL A 287 16.37 7.30 -9.47
N TYR A 288 15.38 8.14 -9.31
CA TYR A 288 14.18 8.11 -10.17
C TYR A 288 13.58 9.51 -10.27
N ALA A 289 12.92 9.75 -11.40
CA ALA A 289 12.14 10.96 -11.65
C ALA A 289 10.79 10.57 -12.21
N GLU A 290 9.74 11.27 -11.79
CA GLU A 290 8.37 10.94 -12.15
C GLU A 290 7.54 12.21 -12.33
N TYR A 291 6.74 12.22 -13.39
CA TYR A 291 5.68 13.18 -13.62
C TYR A 291 4.34 12.51 -13.37
N GLY A 292 3.43 13.24 -12.73
CA GLY A 292 2.05 12.81 -12.50
C GLY A 292 1.05 13.89 -12.85
N TYR A 293 -0.02 13.51 -13.53
CA TYR A 293 -1.15 14.36 -13.83
C TYR A 293 -2.40 13.76 -13.20
N GLY A 294 -3.14 14.56 -12.46
CA GLY A 294 -4.40 14.15 -11.83
C GLY A 294 -5.51 15.15 -12.10
N ASP A 295 -6.71 14.64 -12.38
CA ASP A 295 -7.91 15.44 -12.62
C ASP A 295 -9.15 14.68 -12.15
N GLY A 296 -10.09 15.39 -11.53
CA GLY A 296 -11.38 14.82 -11.16
C GLY A 296 -11.87 15.20 -9.78
N THR A 297 -13.01 14.65 -9.46
CA THR A 297 -13.67 14.82 -8.15
C THR A 297 -14.02 13.45 -7.59
N THR A 298 -13.98 13.28 -6.28
CA THR A 298 -14.41 12.06 -5.61
C THR A 298 -15.63 12.32 -4.74
N LEU A 299 -16.54 11.35 -4.72
CA LEU A 299 -17.63 11.30 -3.75
C LEU A 299 -17.15 10.61 -2.48
N GLY A 300 -17.13 11.33 -1.38
CA GLY A 300 -16.94 10.76 -0.08
C GLY A 300 -15.55 10.14 0.15
N TYR A 301 -15.38 8.89 -0.13
CA TYR A 301 -14.17 8.15 0.21
C TYR A 301 -12.98 8.50 -0.68
N THR A 302 -11.88 8.93 -0.08
CA THR A 302 -10.62 9.11 -0.79
C THR A 302 -9.47 8.46 0.01
N ASN A 303 -8.62 7.72 -0.67
CA ASN A 303 -7.40 7.16 -0.09
C ASN A 303 -6.24 8.15 -0.33
N LYS A 304 -6.22 9.23 0.43
CA LYS A 304 -5.22 10.27 0.29
C LYS A 304 -4.28 10.28 1.49
N GLY A 305 -3.11 9.69 1.34
CA GLY A 305 -2.17 9.55 2.44
C GLY A 305 -2.65 8.52 3.48
N SER A 306 -2.42 8.79 4.76
CA SER A 306 -2.81 7.93 5.87
C SER A 306 -4.26 8.13 6.33
N ASP A 307 -4.94 9.16 5.82
CA ASP A 307 -6.28 9.53 6.27
C ASP A 307 -7.27 9.36 5.11
N ALA A 308 -8.08 8.32 5.17
CA ALA A 308 -9.26 8.21 4.34
C ALA A 308 -10.34 9.18 4.84
N GLU A 309 -11.02 9.83 3.92
CA GLU A 309 -12.07 10.79 4.24
C GLU A 309 -13.33 10.47 3.45
N VAL A 310 -14.49 10.54 4.09
CA VAL A 310 -15.79 10.45 3.43
C VAL A 310 -16.28 11.86 3.14
N LYS A 311 -15.76 12.45 2.10
CA LYS A 311 -16.19 13.77 1.59
C LYS A 311 -15.80 13.95 0.13
N ALA A 312 -16.52 14.82 -0.57
CA ALA A 312 -16.12 15.21 -1.91
C ALA A 312 -14.75 15.92 -1.88
N THR A 313 -13.87 15.50 -2.76
CA THR A 313 -12.54 16.09 -2.94
C THR A 313 -12.33 16.37 -4.41
N LYS A 314 -11.99 17.61 -4.73
CA LYS A 314 -11.73 18.04 -6.10
C LYS A 314 -10.24 18.19 -6.33
N VAL A 315 -9.76 17.66 -7.46
CA VAL A 315 -8.42 17.88 -7.97
C VAL A 315 -8.55 18.44 -9.39
N ASP A 316 -8.19 19.70 -9.57
CA ASP A 316 -8.25 20.36 -10.86
C ASP A 316 -6.89 20.27 -11.55
N SER A 317 -6.80 19.46 -12.60
CA SER A 317 -5.67 19.42 -13.56
C SER A 317 -4.30 19.59 -12.92
N ALA A 318 -4.05 18.87 -11.83
CA ALA A 318 -2.81 19.00 -11.06
C ALA A 318 -1.65 18.35 -11.80
N ASN A 319 -0.58 19.11 -12.01
CA ASN A 319 0.68 18.65 -12.56
C ASN A 319 1.71 18.56 -11.45
N ASN A 320 2.25 17.36 -11.25
CA ASN A 320 3.20 17.08 -10.19
C ASN A 320 4.48 16.48 -10.78
N PHE A 321 5.60 16.79 -10.15
CA PHE A 321 6.90 16.24 -10.53
C PHE A 321 7.68 15.86 -9.27
N GLY A 322 8.37 14.73 -9.29
CA GLY A 322 9.19 14.26 -8.20
C GLY A 322 10.51 13.69 -8.68
N ILE A 323 11.57 13.92 -7.90
CA ILE A 323 12.87 13.28 -8.05
C ILE A 323 13.19 12.63 -6.71
N GLY A 324 13.62 11.37 -6.74
CA GLY A 324 13.99 10.66 -5.52
C GLY A 324 15.26 9.85 -5.68
N ALA A 325 15.87 9.57 -4.55
CA ALA A 325 16.99 8.66 -4.43
C ALA A 325 16.78 7.73 -3.24
N ARG A 326 17.28 6.51 -3.37
CA ARG A 326 17.24 5.49 -2.29
C ARG A 326 18.58 4.79 -2.16
N ILE A 327 18.99 4.59 -0.92
CA ILE A 327 20.10 3.73 -0.54
C ILE A 327 19.56 2.65 0.38
N TYR A 328 19.97 1.41 0.15
CA TYR A 328 19.56 0.23 0.91
C TYR A 328 20.76 -0.42 1.59
N TRP A 329 20.57 -0.98 2.79
CA TRP A 329 21.54 -1.81 3.51
C TRP A 329 20.87 -2.96 4.24
#